data_5f25c4e8540dcf6b2f2563ba61971809
#
_entry.id   5f25c4e8540dcf6b2f2563ba61971809
#
_cell.length_a   1.000
_cell.length_b   1.000
_cell.length_c   1.000
_cell.angle_alpha   90.00
_cell.angle_beta   90.00
_cell.angle_gamma   90.00
#
_symmetry.space_group_name_H-M   'P 1'
#
loop_
_entity.id
_entity.type
_entity.pdbx_description
1 polymer ?
#
loop_
_entity_poly.entity_id
_entity_poly.type
_entity_poly.pdbx_seq_one_letter_code
_entity_poly.pdbx_strand_id
1 'polypeptide(L)'
;MRSTAELRILWAPACTPPFARYTLHGGGVVTVDVLVVDALKALNAVLIDWDYRTRRADTGAYNCRQITGGTNYSLHAYGIAVDLNWNTNPYGRTLVTDMAIGMIEAIEGIRTAGGVQVWRWGGRYSNNKDAMHFEVVASPAELARGIQSHTTTN
;
A
#
# COMPACT_ATOMS: atom_id res chain seq x y z
N MET A 1 9.95 -10.29 -7.69
CA MET A 1 9.32 -9.09 -7.09
C MET A 1 10.41 -8.19 -6.54
N ARG A 2 10.26 -6.87 -6.69
CA ARG A 2 11.31 -5.91 -6.28
C ARG A 2 11.51 -5.88 -4.77
N SER A 3 12.76 -5.72 -4.37
CA SER A 3 13.12 -5.47 -2.97
C SER A 3 12.82 -4.02 -2.57
N THR A 4 12.79 -3.77 -1.27
CA THR A 4 12.65 -2.39 -0.76
C THR A 4 13.80 -1.49 -1.21
N ALA A 5 15.02 -2.02 -1.31
CA ALA A 5 16.17 -1.26 -1.81
C ALA A 5 15.98 -0.82 -3.27
N GLU A 6 15.48 -1.71 -4.12
CA GLU A 6 15.16 -1.39 -5.52
C GLU A 6 14.07 -0.33 -5.62
N LEU A 7 13.04 -0.42 -4.79
CA LEU A 7 11.95 0.56 -4.76
C LEU A 7 12.45 1.94 -4.35
N ARG A 8 13.37 2.03 -3.38
CA ARG A 8 13.96 3.31 -2.97
C ARG A 8 14.74 3.97 -4.10
N ILE A 9 15.38 3.20 -4.96
CA ILE A 9 16.08 3.73 -6.15
C ILE A 9 15.08 4.23 -7.18
N LEU A 10 14.06 3.43 -7.50
CA LEU A 10 13.08 3.75 -8.53
C LEU A 10 12.19 4.96 -8.18
N TRP A 11 11.89 5.14 -6.89
CA TRP A 11 11.01 6.19 -6.40
C TRP A 11 11.75 7.39 -5.79
N ALA A 12 13.08 7.41 -5.85
CA ALA A 12 13.89 8.51 -5.32
C ALA A 12 13.53 9.86 -6.00
N PRO A 13 13.66 10.98 -5.29
CA PRO A 13 14.07 11.09 -3.89
C PRO A 13 12.89 10.96 -2.93
N ALA A 14 13.19 10.53 -1.68
CA ALA A 14 12.21 10.50 -0.60
C ALA A 14 11.74 11.92 -0.24
N CYS A 15 10.56 12.02 0.39
CA CYS A 15 10.03 13.25 0.95
C CYS A 15 9.81 14.37 -0.07
N THR A 16 9.54 14.01 -1.32
CA THR A 16 9.44 14.96 -2.43
C THR A 16 8.03 14.93 -3.04
N PRO A 17 7.28 16.05 -3.00
CA PRO A 17 5.99 16.14 -3.68
C PRO A 17 6.16 15.98 -5.20
N PRO A 18 5.06 15.72 -5.96
CA PRO A 18 3.66 15.96 -5.54
C PRO A 18 3.00 14.77 -4.87
N PHE A 19 2.22 15.06 -3.82
CA PHE A 19 1.40 14.08 -3.11
C PHE A 19 -0.09 14.39 -3.29
N ALA A 20 -0.93 13.37 -3.15
CA ALA A 20 -2.38 13.48 -3.19
C ALA A 20 -2.98 12.81 -1.96
N ARG A 21 -4.05 13.40 -1.46
CA ARG A 21 -4.81 12.93 -0.32
C ARG A 21 -6.05 12.18 -0.81
N TYR A 22 -6.35 11.02 -0.19
CA TYR A 22 -7.47 10.18 -0.59
C TYR A 22 -8.17 9.61 0.64
N THR A 23 -9.50 9.57 0.61
CA THR A 23 -10.31 8.97 1.68
C THR A 23 -10.75 7.58 1.25
N LEU A 24 -10.36 6.58 2.04
CA LEU A 24 -10.72 5.18 1.84
C LEU A 24 -12.09 4.86 2.43
N HIS A 25 -12.67 3.74 2.00
CA HIS A 25 -13.90 3.20 2.53
C HIS A 25 -13.87 3.17 4.06
N GLY A 26 -14.89 3.71 4.71
CA GLY A 26 -14.97 3.82 6.18
C GLY A 26 -14.44 5.13 6.76
N GLY A 27 -13.59 5.88 6.03
CA GLY A 27 -13.14 7.21 6.44
C GLY A 27 -11.66 7.37 6.74
N GLY A 28 -10.84 6.30 6.60
CA GLY A 28 -9.39 6.40 6.72
C GLY A 28 -8.81 7.32 5.64
N VAL A 29 -7.94 8.25 6.03
CA VAL A 29 -7.34 9.22 5.11
C VAL A 29 -5.87 8.87 4.91
N VAL A 30 -5.46 8.79 3.65
CA VAL A 30 -4.08 8.49 3.27
C VAL A 30 -3.55 9.53 2.29
N THR A 31 -2.28 9.85 2.41
CA THR A 31 -1.56 10.72 1.48
C THR A 31 -0.49 9.89 0.78
N VAL A 32 -0.49 9.89 -0.54
CA VAL A 32 0.42 9.08 -1.37
C VAL A 32 0.98 9.94 -2.50
N ASP A 33 2.02 9.44 -3.16
CA ASP A 33 2.51 10.01 -4.42
C ASP A 33 1.34 10.04 -5.43
N VAL A 34 1.24 11.12 -6.21
CA VAL A 34 0.14 11.28 -7.19
C VAL A 34 0.07 10.12 -8.19
N LEU A 35 1.18 9.49 -8.52
CA LEU A 35 1.22 8.31 -9.40
C LEU A 35 0.55 7.09 -8.78
N VAL A 36 0.39 7.05 -7.47
CA VAL A 36 -0.21 5.92 -6.73
C VAL A 36 -1.73 6.02 -6.66
N VAL A 37 -2.32 7.16 -6.99
CA VAL A 37 -3.76 7.41 -6.78
C VAL A 37 -4.64 6.37 -7.49
N ASP A 38 -4.37 6.03 -8.74
CA ASP A 38 -5.19 5.04 -9.46
C ASP A 38 -5.06 3.64 -8.85
N ALA A 39 -3.85 3.27 -8.42
CA ALA A 39 -3.60 2.03 -7.68
C ALA A 39 -4.36 2.01 -6.34
N LEU A 40 -4.42 3.15 -5.68
CA LEU A 40 -5.12 3.30 -4.41
C LEU A 40 -6.65 3.22 -4.61
N LYS A 41 -7.17 3.78 -5.69
CA LYS A 41 -8.60 3.61 -6.06
C LYS A 41 -8.94 2.14 -6.30
N ALA A 42 -8.07 1.39 -6.95
CA ALA A 42 -8.26 -0.04 -7.15
C ALA A 42 -8.23 -0.81 -5.83
N LEU A 43 -7.33 -0.49 -4.92
CA LEU A 43 -7.30 -1.04 -3.57
C LEU A 43 -8.61 -0.71 -2.83
N ASN A 44 -9.06 0.52 -2.89
CA ASN A 44 -10.29 0.96 -2.23
C ASN A 44 -11.53 0.22 -2.78
N ALA A 45 -11.56 -0.08 -4.08
CA ALA A 45 -12.64 -0.87 -4.66
C ALA A 45 -12.72 -2.27 -4.03
N VAL A 46 -11.59 -2.89 -3.73
CA VAL A 46 -11.53 -4.16 -3.00
C VAL A 46 -12.06 -3.99 -1.56
N LEU A 47 -11.67 -2.92 -0.88
CA LEU A 47 -12.18 -2.64 0.48
C LEU A 47 -13.70 -2.49 0.48
N ILE A 48 -14.26 -1.82 -0.54
CA ILE A 48 -15.71 -1.66 -0.69
C ILE A 48 -16.37 -3.02 -0.93
N ASP A 49 -15.82 -3.85 -1.83
CA ASP A 49 -16.38 -5.17 -2.16
C ASP A 49 -16.47 -6.08 -0.93
N TRP A 50 -15.51 -5.98 -0.03
CA TRP A 50 -15.46 -6.76 1.21
C TRP A 50 -16.08 -6.04 2.41
N ASP A 51 -16.57 -4.81 2.21
CA ASP A 51 -17.02 -3.90 3.26
C ASP A 51 -16.02 -3.80 4.43
N TYR A 52 -14.74 -3.72 4.08
CA TYR A 52 -13.67 -3.51 5.06
C TYR A 52 -13.52 -2.00 5.29
N ARG A 53 -13.99 -1.54 6.43
CA ARG A 53 -14.04 -0.12 6.75
C ARG A 53 -12.76 0.32 7.45
N THR A 54 -12.05 1.27 6.85
CA THR A 54 -10.88 1.88 7.48
C THR A 54 -11.32 2.89 8.53
N ARG A 55 -10.52 3.03 9.58
CA ARG A 55 -10.72 4.01 10.64
C ARG A 55 -9.70 5.14 10.49
N ARG A 56 -10.18 6.36 10.57
CA ARG A 56 -9.30 7.54 10.47
C ARG A 56 -8.25 7.59 11.58
N ALA A 57 -8.62 7.15 12.80
CA ALA A 57 -7.73 7.23 13.96
C ALA A 57 -6.50 6.34 13.86
N ASP A 58 -6.58 5.22 13.11
CA ASP A 58 -5.50 4.24 12.99
C ASP A 58 -5.24 3.80 11.53
N THR A 59 -5.40 4.73 10.60
CA THR A 59 -5.05 4.58 9.18
C THR A 59 -4.21 5.78 8.75
N GLY A 60 -3.17 5.53 7.97
CA GLY A 60 -2.29 6.59 7.47
C GLY A 60 -1.38 6.10 6.34
N ALA A 61 -0.54 6.99 5.84
CA ALA A 61 0.38 6.66 4.74
C ALA A 61 1.65 7.50 4.77
N TYR A 62 1.70 8.62 4.05
CA TYR A 62 2.93 9.42 3.92
C TYR A 62 3.47 9.84 5.29
N ASN A 63 4.76 9.58 5.47
CA ASN A 63 5.51 10.03 6.64
C ASN A 63 6.99 10.13 6.26
N CYS A 64 7.51 11.36 6.28
CA CYS A 64 8.92 11.60 5.95
C CYS A 64 9.79 11.27 7.16
N ARG A 65 10.18 10.00 7.28
CA ARG A 65 11.03 9.52 8.37
C ARG A 65 11.99 8.44 7.91
N GLN A 66 13.14 8.37 8.56
CA GLN A 66 14.09 7.26 8.40
C GLN A 66 13.62 6.05 9.19
N ILE A 67 14.04 4.87 8.74
CA ILE A 67 13.80 3.62 9.47
C ILE A 67 14.54 3.71 10.83
N THR A 68 13.89 3.25 11.89
CA THR A 68 14.49 3.22 13.24
C THR A 68 15.80 2.43 13.23
N GLY A 69 16.89 3.07 13.67
CA GLY A 69 18.22 2.48 13.71
C GLY A 69 18.99 2.46 12.39
N GLY A 70 18.43 3.06 11.32
CA GLY A 70 19.06 3.12 10.00
C GLY A 70 19.08 4.52 9.39
N THR A 71 19.73 4.68 8.26
CA THR A 71 19.80 5.93 7.48
C THR A 71 18.86 5.92 6.29
N ASN A 72 18.28 4.76 5.94
CA ASN A 72 17.31 4.65 4.85
C ASN A 72 15.95 5.19 5.27
N TYR A 73 15.28 5.87 4.34
CA TYR A 73 13.90 6.30 4.55
C TYR A 73 12.93 5.11 4.45
N SER A 74 11.89 5.13 5.27
CA SER A 74 10.74 4.23 5.14
C SER A 74 10.09 4.40 3.76
N LEU A 75 9.47 3.35 3.21
CA LEU A 75 8.71 3.47 1.97
C LEU A 75 7.54 4.45 2.07
N HIS A 76 7.03 4.70 3.28
CA HIS A 76 6.06 5.77 3.56
C HIS A 76 6.59 7.16 3.16
N ALA A 77 7.89 7.38 3.26
CA ALA A 77 8.51 8.66 2.89
C ALA A 77 8.53 8.91 1.38
N TYR A 78 8.32 7.87 0.58
CA TYR A 78 8.22 7.97 -0.89
C TYR A 78 6.77 8.10 -1.36
N GLY A 79 5.80 8.01 -0.44
CA GLY A 79 4.38 8.03 -0.79
C GLY A 79 3.87 6.75 -1.45
N ILE A 80 4.53 5.62 -1.24
CA ILE A 80 4.22 4.34 -1.89
C ILE A 80 3.79 3.24 -0.90
N ALA A 81 3.43 3.59 0.31
CA ALA A 81 2.96 2.64 1.31
C ALA A 81 1.80 3.22 2.10
N VAL A 82 0.87 2.36 2.47
CA VAL A 82 -0.29 2.70 3.32
C VAL A 82 -0.38 1.72 4.48
N ASP A 83 -0.83 2.22 5.63
CA ASP A 83 -1.10 1.43 6.82
C ASP A 83 -2.59 1.52 7.16
N LEU A 84 -3.27 0.38 7.18
CA LEU A 84 -4.71 0.28 7.40
C LEU A 84 -5.00 -0.30 8.78
N ASN A 85 -5.78 0.41 9.59
CA ASN A 85 -6.32 -0.07 10.88
C ASN A 85 -5.26 -0.76 11.75
N TRP A 86 -4.18 -0.05 12.10
CA TRP A 86 -3.05 -0.66 12.82
C TRP A 86 -3.39 -1.22 14.20
N ASN A 87 -4.47 -0.75 14.85
CA ASN A 87 -4.86 -1.28 16.16
C ASN A 87 -5.36 -2.73 16.07
N THR A 88 -5.93 -3.14 14.94
CA THR A 88 -6.37 -4.51 14.68
C THR A 88 -5.47 -5.29 13.71
N ASN A 89 -4.46 -4.62 13.17
CA ASN A 89 -3.45 -5.19 12.27
C ASN A 89 -2.06 -4.73 12.72
N PRO A 90 -1.62 -5.17 13.92
CA PRO A 90 -0.40 -4.65 14.52
C PRO A 90 0.86 -5.20 13.83
N TYR A 91 1.94 -4.45 14.00
CA TYR A 91 3.29 -4.93 13.73
C TYR A 91 3.75 -5.85 14.86
N GLY A 92 4.34 -6.99 14.53
CA GLY A 92 4.85 -7.91 15.54
C GLY A 92 5.35 -9.23 14.95
N ARG A 93 5.86 -10.09 15.82
CA ARG A 93 6.41 -11.40 15.42
C ARG A 93 5.33 -12.37 14.96
N THR A 94 4.17 -12.32 15.58
CA THR A 94 3.03 -13.17 15.25
C THR A 94 2.05 -12.38 14.41
N LEU A 95 1.56 -13.00 13.34
CA LEU A 95 0.54 -12.37 12.48
C LEU A 95 -0.78 -12.29 13.22
N VAL A 96 -1.25 -11.05 13.42
CA VAL A 96 -2.59 -10.74 13.93
C VAL A 96 -3.25 -9.80 12.93
N THR A 97 -4.42 -10.16 12.41
CA THR A 97 -5.13 -9.36 11.43
C THR A 97 -6.62 -9.60 11.49
N ASP A 98 -7.41 -8.57 11.24
CA ASP A 98 -8.85 -8.67 11.02
C ASP A 98 -9.22 -8.74 9.54
N MET A 99 -8.23 -8.74 8.63
CA MET A 99 -8.46 -8.80 7.19
C MET A 99 -8.64 -10.25 6.74
N ALA A 100 -9.68 -10.51 5.93
CA ALA A 100 -9.87 -11.80 5.31
C ALA A 100 -8.78 -12.06 4.26
N ILE A 101 -8.25 -13.29 4.21
CA ILE A 101 -7.18 -13.64 3.25
C ILE A 101 -7.65 -13.44 1.80
N GLY A 102 -8.90 -13.68 1.48
CA GLY A 102 -9.44 -13.45 0.14
C GLY A 102 -9.41 -11.98 -0.26
N MET A 103 -9.62 -11.06 0.67
CA MET A 103 -9.48 -9.62 0.43
C MET A 103 -8.00 -9.26 0.16
N ILE A 104 -7.08 -9.77 0.96
CA ILE A 104 -5.65 -9.55 0.78
C ILE A 104 -5.20 -10.06 -0.59
N GLU A 105 -5.62 -11.26 -0.98
CA GLU A 105 -5.32 -11.84 -2.29
C GLU A 105 -5.88 -10.97 -3.44
N ALA A 106 -7.08 -10.41 -3.27
CA ALA A 106 -7.67 -9.51 -4.26
C ALA A 106 -6.85 -8.23 -4.40
N ILE A 107 -6.34 -7.67 -3.29
CA ILE A 107 -5.45 -6.48 -3.33
C ILE A 107 -4.13 -6.84 -4.03
N GLU A 108 -3.52 -7.96 -3.67
CA GLU A 108 -2.27 -8.43 -4.29
C GLU A 108 -2.48 -8.86 -5.75
N GLY A 109 -3.73 -9.09 -6.16
CA GLY A 109 -4.12 -9.39 -7.53
C GLY A 109 -4.23 -8.17 -8.44
N ILE A 110 -4.20 -6.96 -7.91
CA ILE A 110 -4.24 -5.73 -8.71
C ILE A 110 -2.99 -5.65 -9.61
N ARG A 111 -3.21 -5.35 -10.90
CA ARG A 111 -2.14 -5.31 -11.90
C ARG A 111 -2.12 -3.97 -12.63
N THR A 112 -0.93 -3.53 -13.00
CA THR A 112 -0.76 -2.43 -13.96
C THR A 112 -1.28 -2.84 -15.33
N ALA A 113 -1.47 -1.87 -16.23
CA ALA A 113 -1.87 -2.15 -17.61
C ALA A 113 -0.91 -3.14 -18.30
N GLY A 114 0.37 -3.13 -17.93
CA GLY A 114 1.38 -4.07 -18.45
C GLY A 114 1.41 -5.42 -17.71
N GLY A 115 0.53 -5.67 -16.74
CA GLY A 115 0.43 -6.95 -16.05
C GLY A 115 1.35 -7.10 -14.83
N VAL A 116 1.96 -6.03 -14.34
CA VAL A 116 2.85 -6.06 -13.18
C VAL A 116 2.04 -5.96 -11.90
N GLN A 117 2.40 -6.73 -10.86
CA GLN A 117 1.78 -6.63 -9.53
C GLN A 117 2.01 -5.23 -8.95
N VAL A 118 0.97 -4.67 -8.34
CA VAL A 118 1.03 -3.31 -7.78
C VAL A 118 1.32 -3.34 -6.29
N TRP A 119 0.56 -4.12 -5.51
CA TRP A 119 0.60 -4.10 -4.04
C TRP A 119 1.21 -5.37 -3.45
N ARG A 120 2.00 -5.21 -2.39
CA ARG A 120 2.52 -6.30 -1.56
C ARG A 120 2.11 -6.06 -0.11
N TRP A 121 1.62 -7.11 0.55
CA TRP A 121 1.19 -7.04 1.94
C TRP A 121 2.32 -7.35 2.92
N GLY A 122 2.49 -6.50 3.95
CA GLY A 122 3.52 -6.70 4.97
C GLY A 122 3.27 -7.88 5.90
N GLY A 123 2.06 -8.43 5.93
CA GLY A 123 1.75 -9.64 6.68
C GLY A 123 2.45 -10.89 6.15
N ARG A 124 3.03 -10.83 4.96
CA ARG A 124 3.80 -11.93 4.36
C ARG A 124 5.30 -11.86 4.66
N TYR A 125 5.75 -10.86 5.38
CA TYR A 125 7.16 -10.73 5.74
C TYR A 125 7.63 -11.93 6.55
N SER A 126 8.87 -12.39 6.32
CA SER A 126 9.40 -13.61 6.94
C SER A 126 9.77 -13.44 8.42
N ASN A 127 10.15 -12.23 8.82
CA ASN A 127 10.54 -11.92 10.20
C ASN A 127 9.35 -11.32 10.96
N ASN A 128 9.43 -10.04 11.32
CA ASN A 128 8.30 -9.35 11.91
C ASN A 128 7.21 -9.14 10.86
N LYS A 129 5.97 -9.42 11.24
CA LYS A 129 4.79 -9.22 10.40
C LYS A 129 4.34 -7.77 10.51
N ASP A 130 3.99 -7.17 9.38
CA ASP A 130 3.45 -5.82 9.32
C ASP A 130 2.06 -5.87 8.71
N ALA A 131 1.10 -6.32 9.51
CA ALA A 131 -0.25 -6.66 9.04
C ALA A 131 -1.04 -5.45 8.51
N MET A 132 -0.75 -4.24 9.00
CA MET A 132 -1.39 -3.00 8.54
C MET A 132 -0.90 -2.57 7.15
N HIS A 133 0.30 -3.00 6.74
CA HIS A 133 1.11 -2.38 5.72
C HIS A 133 0.87 -2.98 4.35
N PHE A 134 0.59 -2.13 3.36
CA PHE A 134 0.60 -2.44 1.93
C PHE A 134 1.56 -1.48 1.23
N GLU A 135 2.43 -2.02 0.38
CA GLU A 135 3.42 -1.20 -0.34
C GLU A 135 3.34 -1.45 -1.84
N VAL A 136 3.58 -0.40 -2.62
CA VAL A 136 3.65 -0.46 -4.07
C VAL A 136 4.98 -1.10 -4.48
N VAL A 137 4.92 -2.14 -5.31
CA VAL A 137 6.10 -2.84 -5.84
C VAL A 137 6.30 -2.59 -7.33
N ALA A 138 5.39 -1.89 -7.97
CA ALA A 138 5.53 -1.41 -9.34
C ALA A 138 6.42 -0.15 -9.39
N SER A 139 7.05 0.10 -10.54
CA SER A 139 7.82 1.32 -10.77
C SER A 139 6.92 2.50 -11.15
N PRO A 140 7.43 3.75 -11.05
CA PRO A 140 6.69 4.92 -11.54
C PRO A 140 6.26 4.78 -13.01
N ALA A 141 7.14 4.28 -13.88
CA ALA A 141 6.85 4.09 -15.30
C ALA A 141 5.75 3.05 -15.53
N GLU A 142 5.75 1.97 -14.74
CA GLU A 142 4.73 0.93 -14.82
C GLU A 142 3.37 1.44 -14.37
N LEU A 143 3.30 2.23 -13.29
CA LEU A 143 2.07 2.86 -12.83
C LEU A 143 1.55 3.92 -13.81
N ALA A 144 2.44 4.67 -14.46
CA ALA A 144 2.06 5.70 -15.42
C ALA A 144 1.27 5.13 -16.61
N ARG A 145 1.42 3.84 -16.90
CA ARG A 145 0.65 3.15 -17.96
C ARG A 145 -0.80 2.86 -17.54
N GLY A 146 -1.14 3.02 -16.28
CA GLY A 146 -2.48 2.78 -15.74
C GLY A 146 -2.62 1.42 -15.07
N ILE A 147 -3.81 1.19 -14.51
CA ILE A 147 -4.19 -0.02 -13.78
C ILE A 147 -5.18 -0.81 -14.64
N GLN A 148 -5.05 -2.14 -14.66
CA GLN A 148 -6.01 -3.00 -15.37
C GLN A 148 -7.40 -2.82 -14.78
N SER A 149 -8.39 -2.77 -15.68
CA SER A 149 -9.79 -2.75 -15.28
C SER A 149 -10.13 -4.05 -14.57
N HIS A 150 -10.81 -3.93 -13.42
CA HIS A 150 -11.36 -5.09 -12.74
C HIS A 150 -12.60 -5.54 -13.52
N THR A 151 -12.44 -6.60 -14.33
CA THR A 151 -13.59 -7.25 -14.94
C THR A 151 -14.20 -8.18 -13.90
N THR A 152 -15.35 -7.78 -13.34
CA THR A 152 -16.22 -8.74 -12.67
C THR A 152 -16.72 -9.72 -13.73
N THR A 153 -16.14 -10.90 -13.78
CA THR A 153 -16.78 -12.01 -14.49
C THR A 153 -17.95 -12.47 -13.65
N ASN A 154 -19.14 -12.20 -14.13
CA ASN A 154 -20.34 -12.83 -13.63
C ASN A 154 -20.33 -14.32 -14.00
#